data_61cb2017e8ec4cfc2b4e012f33667202
#
_entry.id   61cb2017e8ec4cfc2b4e012f33667202
#
_cell.length_a   1.000
_cell.length_b   1.000
_cell.length_c   1.000
_cell.angle_alpha   90.00
_cell.angle_beta   90.00
_cell.angle_gamma   90.00
#
_symmetry.space_group_name_H-M   'P 1'
#
loop_
_entity.id
_entity.type
_entity.pdbx_description
1 polymer ?
#
loop_
_entity_poly.entity_id
_entity_poly.type
_entity_poly.pdbx_seq_one_letter_code
_entity_poly.pdbx_strand_id
1 'polypeptide(L)'
;DACLIIYTSGTTGRPKGVVLTNRGFAAARRTGVEVNLFGAGDLVYLYLPLAHVFAQLVQAMAFEIGAPIAYWSGDATKIVAELGELQPDVLPSVPRIFEKVYASAMAMIPPGGEADVAAAIELGNRVRDARLAGDEVSAQDAAEFERVDAELFPLVRGIFGGRISLAISGAAPIAPEILRFFYACGVPVMEGWGMTETTALGTVNLPEAHRFGTIGRPTGAVDIRIADDGEIEIAGDFLLREYWNNPPATAAAFTADGYLKTGDLGSIDEDGYVSITGRKKDIIITAGGKNLTPANLEGDLRRSRWVSQVVMFGDRKPYPVAIVTLDAETVVPWAEANGHPSDLAALAANEELVAMIQAELDAANANYANVAQIKRFKVLDRDFTVDSGELTPSLKLKRNVVYTNLAEDFERLYT
;
A
#
# COMPACT_ATOMS: atom_id res chain seq x y z
N ASP A 1 -0.60 -32.63 -1.85
CA ASP A 1 0.86 -32.50 -1.69
C ASP A 1 1.25 -31.02 -1.56
N ALA A 2 2.34 -30.73 -0.80
CA ALA A 2 2.91 -29.38 -0.74
C ALA A 2 3.52 -29.03 -2.10
N CYS A 3 3.35 -27.78 -2.54
CA CYS A 3 3.97 -27.27 -3.77
C CYS A 3 4.97 -26.16 -3.51
N LEU A 4 4.73 -25.36 -2.47
CA LEU A 4 5.56 -24.20 -2.12
C LEU A 4 5.75 -24.12 -0.61
N ILE A 5 6.91 -23.64 -0.19
CA ILE A 5 7.16 -23.15 1.15
C ILE A 5 7.70 -21.74 1.02
N ILE A 6 6.92 -20.75 1.48
CA ILE A 6 7.30 -19.33 1.45
C ILE A 6 7.51 -18.87 2.89
N TYR A 7 8.70 -18.37 3.17
CA TYR A 7 9.00 -17.82 4.49
C TYR A 7 8.48 -16.39 4.62
N THR A 8 7.65 -16.17 5.64
CA THR A 8 7.19 -14.84 6.01
C THR A 8 8.02 -14.34 7.18
N SER A 9 8.50 -13.11 7.07
CA SER A 9 9.11 -12.41 8.20
C SER A 9 8.00 -12.01 9.16
N GLY A 10 7.70 -12.86 10.14
CA GLY A 10 6.81 -12.45 11.22
C GLY A 10 7.34 -11.18 11.88
N THR A 11 6.49 -10.18 12.10
CA THR A 11 6.85 -8.91 12.77
C THR A 11 7.39 -9.12 14.21
N THR A 12 7.24 -10.32 14.77
CA THR A 12 7.51 -10.62 16.19
C THR A 12 8.35 -11.87 16.44
N GLY A 13 9.09 -12.40 15.46
CA GLY A 13 9.84 -13.64 15.70
C GLY A 13 10.62 -14.15 14.49
N ARG A 14 11.14 -15.38 14.62
CA ARG A 14 11.80 -16.05 13.51
C ARG A 14 10.86 -16.22 12.33
N PRO A 15 11.32 -16.10 11.08
CA PRO A 15 10.53 -16.35 9.90
C PRO A 15 9.81 -17.70 9.96
N LYS A 16 8.55 -17.74 9.54
CA LYS A 16 7.75 -18.96 9.48
C LYS A 16 7.63 -19.40 8.03
N GLY A 17 7.88 -20.67 7.75
CA GLY A 17 7.67 -21.26 6.43
C GLY A 17 6.18 -21.62 6.25
N VAL A 18 5.47 -20.87 5.42
CA VAL A 18 4.08 -21.14 5.05
C VAL A 18 4.06 -22.25 4.01
N VAL A 19 3.45 -23.38 4.33
CA VAL A 19 3.32 -24.53 3.41
C VAL A 19 2.03 -24.40 2.62
N LEU A 20 2.17 -24.13 1.31
CA LEU A 20 1.07 -24.11 0.36
C LEU A 20 0.96 -25.44 -0.38
N THR A 21 -0.25 -25.85 -0.70
CA THR A 21 -0.52 -27.11 -1.39
C THR A 21 -0.90 -26.88 -2.86
N ASN A 22 -0.67 -27.89 -3.71
CA ASN A 22 -1.16 -27.85 -5.10
C ASN A 22 -2.68 -27.58 -5.16
N ARG A 23 -3.47 -28.16 -4.25
CA ARG A 23 -4.91 -27.91 -4.18
C ARG A 23 -5.21 -26.46 -3.86
N GLY A 24 -4.58 -25.89 -2.82
CA GLY A 24 -4.78 -24.52 -2.40
C GLY A 24 -4.34 -23.52 -3.47
N PHE A 25 -3.17 -23.75 -4.09
CA PHE A 25 -2.68 -22.90 -5.16
C PHE A 25 -3.58 -22.95 -6.41
N ALA A 26 -4.08 -24.15 -6.77
CA ALA A 26 -5.03 -24.30 -7.89
C ALA A 26 -6.39 -23.64 -7.58
N ALA A 27 -6.85 -23.70 -6.32
CA ALA A 27 -8.06 -22.99 -5.89
C ALA A 27 -7.89 -21.47 -6.00
N ALA A 28 -6.79 -20.92 -5.47
CA ALA A 28 -6.49 -19.49 -5.55
C ALA A 28 -6.40 -19.00 -7.00
N ARG A 29 -5.67 -19.73 -7.86
CA ARG A 29 -5.54 -19.40 -9.27
C ARG A 29 -6.90 -19.41 -9.98
N ARG A 30 -7.72 -20.43 -9.78
CA ARG A 30 -9.06 -20.53 -10.37
C ARG A 30 -9.94 -19.36 -9.96
N THR A 31 -10.02 -19.06 -8.66
CA THR A 31 -10.78 -17.92 -8.15
C THR A 31 -10.26 -16.60 -8.74
N GLY A 32 -8.95 -16.41 -8.84
CA GLY A 32 -8.37 -15.23 -9.49
C GLY A 32 -8.73 -15.10 -10.98
N VAL A 33 -8.78 -16.21 -11.72
CA VAL A 33 -9.23 -16.23 -13.12
C VAL A 33 -10.72 -15.93 -13.23
N GLU A 34 -11.55 -16.48 -12.33
CA GLU A 34 -13.01 -16.26 -12.32
C GLU A 34 -13.36 -14.78 -12.04
N VAL A 35 -12.53 -14.06 -11.27
CA VAL A 35 -12.69 -12.60 -11.06
C VAL A 35 -12.46 -11.80 -12.34
N ASN A 36 -11.82 -12.39 -13.36
CA ASN A 36 -11.60 -11.81 -14.67
C ASN A 36 -10.85 -10.46 -14.64
N LEU A 37 -9.79 -10.40 -13.85
CA LEU A 37 -8.97 -9.18 -13.69
C LEU A 37 -8.30 -8.74 -14.99
N PHE A 38 -7.94 -9.69 -15.87
CA PHE A 38 -7.31 -9.43 -17.17
C PHE A 38 -7.52 -10.63 -18.11
N GLY A 39 -7.34 -10.41 -19.42
CA GLY A 39 -7.58 -11.38 -20.47
C GLY A 39 -6.31 -11.84 -21.21
N ALA A 40 -6.47 -12.76 -22.17
CA ALA A 40 -5.36 -13.35 -22.94
C ALA A 40 -4.59 -12.33 -23.82
N GLY A 41 -5.21 -11.19 -24.13
CA GLY A 41 -4.57 -10.13 -24.93
C GLY A 41 -3.80 -9.11 -24.11
N ASP A 42 -3.92 -9.15 -22.78
CA ASP A 42 -3.41 -8.11 -21.91
C ASP A 42 -1.95 -8.39 -21.50
N LEU A 43 -1.06 -7.45 -21.77
CA LEU A 43 0.33 -7.54 -21.35
C LEU A 43 0.46 -7.25 -19.86
N VAL A 44 0.91 -8.24 -19.10
CA VAL A 44 1.19 -8.11 -17.66
C VAL A 44 2.66 -7.73 -17.45
N TYR A 45 2.94 -6.58 -16.85
CA TYR A 45 4.31 -6.24 -16.43
C TYR A 45 4.55 -6.71 -15.01
N LEU A 46 5.44 -7.70 -14.84
CA LEU A 46 5.71 -8.35 -13.56
C LEU A 46 7.12 -8.04 -13.07
N TYR A 47 7.25 -7.02 -12.22
CA TYR A 47 8.50 -6.66 -11.55
C TYR A 47 8.56 -7.19 -10.11
N LEU A 48 7.43 -7.61 -9.54
CA LEU A 48 7.37 -8.15 -8.20
C LEU A 48 8.18 -9.46 -8.08
N PRO A 49 8.96 -9.64 -7.00
CA PRO A 49 9.78 -10.85 -6.83
C PRO A 49 8.92 -12.11 -6.76
N LEU A 50 9.26 -13.12 -7.55
CA LEU A 50 8.62 -14.45 -7.51
C LEU A 50 8.85 -15.21 -6.19
N ALA A 51 9.69 -14.69 -5.29
CA ALA A 51 9.79 -15.17 -3.92
C ALA A 51 8.52 -14.87 -3.08
N HIS A 52 7.65 -13.99 -3.59
CA HIS A 52 6.38 -13.62 -2.94
C HIS A 52 5.20 -14.25 -3.66
N VAL A 53 4.24 -14.71 -2.88
CA VAL A 53 3.06 -15.44 -3.36
C VAL A 53 2.20 -14.62 -4.32
N PHE A 54 2.12 -13.29 -4.16
CA PHE A 54 1.33 -12.42 -5.04
C PHE A 54 1.86 -12.48 -6.48
N ALA A 55 3.16 -12.31 -6.68
CA ALA A 55 3.78 -12.42 -7.99
C ALA A 55 3.57 -13.82 -8.62
N GLN A 56 3.67 -14.87 -7.82
CA GLN A 56 3.44 -16.24 -8.27
C GLN A 56 1.99 -16.49 -8.68
N LEU A 57 1.02 -15.97 -7.92
CA LEU A 57 -0.39 -16.09 -8.28
C LEU A 57 -0.70 -15.36 -9.59
N VAL A 58 -0.24 -14.12 -9.75
CA VAL A 58 -0.42 -13.36 -11.00
C VAL A 58 0.21 -14.10 -12.19
N GLN A 59 1.45 -14.58 -12.04
CA GLN A 59 2.12 -15.37 -13.08
C GLN A 59 1.32 -16.63 -13.46
N ALA A 60 0.82 -17.35 -12.45
CA ALA A 60 0.05 -18.57 -12.70
C ALA A 60 -1.30 -18.29 -13.39
N MET A 61 -1.95 -17.19 -13.03
CA MET A 61 -3.17 -16.72 -13.72
C MET A 61 -2.87 -16.36 -15.17
N ALA A 62 -1.81 -15.59 -15.42
CA ALA A 62 -1.41 -15.20 -16.77
C ALA A 62 -1.11 -16.42 -17.65
N PHE A 63 -0.42 -17.44 -17.12
CA PHE A 63 -0.17 -18.69 -17.84
C PHE A 63 -1.46 -19.46 -18.17
N GLU A 64 -2.43 -19.50 -17.25
CA GLU A 64 -3.71 -20.18 -17.49
C GLU A 64 -4.55 -19.48 -18.53
N ILE A 65 -4.59 -18.15 -18.47
CA ILE A 65 -5.36 -17.29 -19.39
C ILE A 65 -4.66 -17.22 -20.76
N GLY A 66 -3.34 -17.41 -20.81
CA GLY A 66 -2.52 -17.21 -22.01
C GLY A 66 -2.15 -15.73 -22.22
N ALA A 67 -2.12 -14.93 -21.15
CA ALA A 67 -1.71 -13.54 -21.20
C ALA A 67 -0.17 -13.42 -21.29
N PRO A 68 0.38 -12.54 -22.11
CA PRO A 68 1.82 -12.29 -22.18
C PRO A 68 2.32 -11.64 -20.89
N ILE A 69 3.52 -12.04 -20.45
CA ILE A 69 4.18 -11.45 -19.27
C ILE A 69 5.50 -10.83 -19.72
N ALA A 70 5.68 -9.55 -19.38
CA ALA A 70 6.98 -8.89 -19.45
C ALA A 70 7.60 -8.88 -18.05
N TYR A 71 8.79 -9.46 -17.92
CA TYR A 71 9.56 -9.40 -16.68
C TYR A 71 10.51 -8.21 -16.72
N TRP A 72 10.71 -7.58 -15.58
CA TRP A 72 11.60 -6.45 -15.41
C TRP A 72 13.08 -6.82 -15.56
N SER A 73 13.95 -5.84 -15.80
CA SER A 73 15.40 -6.04 -15.94
C SER A 73 16.12 -6.40 -14.64
N GLY A 74 15.45 -6.31 -13.49
CA GLY A 74 16.06 -6.50 -12.16
C GLY A 74 16.60 -5.21 -11.53
N ASP A 75 16.45 -4.07 -12.21
CA ASP A 75 16.89 -2.74 -11.74
C ASP A 75 15.68 -1.89 -11.35
N ALA A 76 15.47 -1.67 -10.05
CA ALA A 76 14.33 -0.92 -9.54
C ALA A 76 14.27 0.54 -10.03
N THR A 77 15.40 1.11 -10.41
CA THR A 77 15.46 2.49 -10.93
C THR A 77 14.90 2.61 -12.34
N LYS A 78 14.77 1.50 -13.06
CA LYS A 78 14.29 1.45 -14.44
C LYS A 78 12.79 1.15 -14.58
N ILE A 79 12.11 0.79 -13.49
CA ILE A 79 10.70 0.37 -13.54
C ILE A 79 9.82 1.36 -14.30
N VAL A 80 9.95 2.67 -14.01
CA VAL A 80 9.14 3.71 -14.68
C VAL A 80 9.49 3.81 -16.17
N ALA A 81 10.77 3.73 -16.54
CA ALA A 81 11.21 3.76 -17.93
C ALA A 81 10.71 2.52 -18.70
N GLU A 82 10.78 1.35 -18.08
CA GLU A 82 10.27 0.09 -18.64
C GLU A 82 8.74 0.12 -18.84
N LEU A 83 7.98 0.73 -17.93
CA LEU A 83 6.53 0.94 -18.08
C LEU A 83 6.22 1.77 -19.34
N GLY A 84 6.97 2.86 -19.57
CA GLY A 84 6.82 3.69 -20.74
C GLY A 84 7.17 2.96 -22.06
N GLU A 85 8.19 2.09 -22.03
CA GLU A 85 8.64 1.31 -23.20
C GLU A 85 7.71 0.15 -23.53
N LEU A 86 7.32 -0.63 -22.51
CA LEU A 86 6.52 -1.85 -22.66
C LEU A 86 5.04 -1.57 -22.88
N GLN A 87 4.54 -0.45 -22.36
CA GLN A 87 3.14 -0.06 -22.44
C GLN A 87 2.20 -1.21 -21.99
N PRO A 88 2.33 -1.71 -20.76
CA PRO A 88 1.53 -2.84 -20.31
C PRO A 88 0.06 -2.45 -20.13
N ASP A 89 -0.81 -3.46 -20.18
CA ASP A 89 -2.24 -3.32 -19.86
C ASP A 89 -2.49 -3.56 -18.37
N VAL A 90 -1.68 -4.42 -17.73
CA VAL A 90 -1.87 -4.83 -16.33
C VAL A 90 -0.60 -4.64 -15.52
N LEU A 91 -0.74 -3.97 -14.37
CA LEU A 91 0.36 -3.69 -13.44
C LEU A 91 0.05 -4.19 -12.02
N PRO A 92 0.43 -5.42 -11.64
CA PRO A 92 0.46 -5.82 -10.23
C PRO A 92 1.62 -5.12 -9.53
N SER A 93 1.33 -4.43 -8.44
CA SER A 93 2.29 -3.54 -7.81
C SER A 93 2.10 -3.43 -6.29
N VAL A 94 2.94 -2.61 -5.67
CA VAL A 94 2.87 -2.18 -4.28
C VAL A 94 2.72 -0.66 -4.22
N PRO A 95 2.21 -0.09 -3.12
CA PRO A 95 1.91 1.35 -3.01
C PRO A 95 3.05 2.28 -3.42
N ARG A 96 4.30 1.93 -3.11
CA ARG A 96 5.46 2.81 -3.30
C ARG A 96 5.63 3.35 -4.73
N ILE A 97 5.31 2.58 -5.75
CA ILE A 97 5.39 3.04 -7.15
C ILE A 97 4.35 4.14 -7.40
N PHE A 98 3.12 3.93 -6.94
CA PHE A 98 2.05 4.91 -7.08
C PHE A 98 2.32 6.18 -6.26
N GLU A 99 2.82 6.04 -5.02
CA GLU A 99 3.22 7.16 -4.16
C GLU A 99 4.29 8.02 -4.84
N LYS A 100 5.35 7.40 -5.41
CA LYS A 100 6.41 8.12 -6.15
C LYS A 100 5.87 8.84 -7.39
N VAL A 101 5.05 8.18 -8.20
CA VAL A 101 4.46 8.80 -9.40
C VAL A 101 3.55 9.96 -9.01
N TYR A 102 2.72 9.78 -7.97
CA TYR A 102 1.87 10.83 -7.44
C TYR A 102 2.69 12.04 -6.96
N ALA A 103 3.69 11.82 -6.12
CA ALA A 103 4.56 12.88 -5.61
C ALA A 103 5.29 13.62 -6.74
N SER A 104 5.78 12.89 -7.75
CA SER A 104 6.43 13.48 -8.92
C SER A 104 5.45 14.30 -9.75
N ALA A 105 4.23 13.84 -9.96
CA ALA A 105 3.19 14.58 -10.68
C ALA A 105 2.82 15.87 -9.94
N MET A 106 2.64 15.80 -8.61
CA MET A 106 2.36 16.98 -7.78
C MET A 106 3.50 18.00 -7.80
N ALA A 107 4.77 17.54 -7.82
CA ALA A 107 5.93 18.42 -7.88
C ALA A 107 6.09 19.15 -9.25
N MET A 108 5.45 18.67 -10.30
CA MET A 108 5.46 19.31 -11.62
C MET A 108 4.40 20.42 -11.77
N ILE A 109 3.49 20.58 -10.79
CA ILE A 109 2.48 21.63 -10.82
C ILE A 109 3.17 22.98 -10.68
N PRO A 110 2.94 23.93 -11.61
CA PRO A 110 3.50 25.28 -11.48
C PRO A 110 2.96 26.00 -10.24
N PRO A 111 3.73 26.89 -9.63
CA PRO A 111 3.24 27.69 -8.51
C PRO A 111 1.93 28.41 -8.86
N GLY A 112 0.90 28.23 -8.02
CA GLY A 112 -0.45 28.76 -8.24
C GLY A 112 -1.35 27.90 -9.11
N GLY A 113 -0.90 26.76 -9.64
CA GLY A 113 -1.68 25.80 -10.43
C GLY A 113 -2.38 24.71 -9.60
N GLU A 114 -2.12 24.68 -8.29
CA GLU A 114 -2.62 23.61 -7.40
C GLU A 114 -4.15 23.54 -7.36
N ALA A 115 -4.83 24.71 -7.34
CA ALA A 115 -6.29 24.77 -7.34
C ALA A 115 -6.90 24.24 -8.66
N ASP A 116 -6.28 24.56 -9.79
CA ASP A 116 -6.75 24.11 -11.11
C ASP A 116 -6.59 22.59 -11.27
N VAL A 117 -5.46 22.05 -10.82
CA VAL A 117 -5.22 20.59 -10.83
C VAL A 117 -6.18 19.88 -9.87
N ALA A 118 -6.41 20.43 -8.68
CA ALA A 118 -7.38 19.86 -7.74
C ALA A 118 -8.80 19.84 -8.33
N ALA A 119 -9.23 20.92 -8.98
CA ALA A 119 -10.52 21.00 -9.66
C ALA A 119 -10.62 20.00 -10.83
N ALA A 120 -9.54 19.81 -11.60
CA ALA A 120 -9.49 18.83 -12.69
C ALA A 120 -9.62 17.38 -12.15
N ILE A 121 -8.95 17.07 -11.04
CA ILE A 121 -9.03 15.75 -10.37
C ILE A 121 -10.46 15.52 -9.85
N GLU A 122 -11.07 16.53 -9.21
CA GLU A 122 -12.44 16.45 -8.72
C GLU A 122 -13.44 16.20 -9.85
N LEU A 123 -13.30 16.95 -10.94
CA LEU A 123 -14.12 16.76 -12.16
C LEU A 123 -13.92 15.34 -12.73
N GLY A 124 -12.67 14.88 -12.85
CA GLY A 124 -12.35 13.55 -13.35
C GLY A 124 -13.03 12.45 -12.52
N ASN A 125 -12.95 12.53 -11.19
CA ASN A 125 -13.63 11.59 -10.29
C ASN A 125 -15.15 11.66 -10.48
N ARG A 126 -15.73 12.85 -10.42
CA ARG A 126 -17.20 13.04 -10.54
C ARG A 126 -17.75 12.47 -11.86
N VAL A 127 -17.07 12.73 -12.97
CA VAL A 127 -17.54 12.24 -14.29
C VAL A 127 -17.38 10.72 -14.40
N ARG A 128 -16.27 10.15 -13.88
CA ARG A 128 -16.06 8.71 -13.94
C ARG A 128 -16.98 7.96 -12.98
N ASP A 129 -17.22 8.49 -11.79
CA ASP A 129 -18.18 7.92 -10.84
C ASP A 129 -19.61 7.93 -11.42
N ALA A 130 -20.05 9.04 -12.03
CA ALA A 130 -21.34 9.12 -12.70
C ALA A 130 -21.48 8.10 -13.85
N ARG A 131 -20.44 7.98 -14.69
CA ARG A 131 -20.43 7.00 -15.79
C ARG A 131 -20.47 5.56 -15.26
N LEU A 132 -19.76 5.28 -14.18
CA LEU A 132 -19.77 3.95 -13.53
C LEU A 132 -21.15 3.62 -12.95
N ALA A 133 -21.81 4.60 -12.33
CA ALA A 133 -23.16 4.44 -11.79
C ALA A 133 -24.27 4.39 -12.88
N GLY A 134 -23.94 4.75 -14.12
CA GLY A 134 -24.93 4.91 -15.19
C GLY A 134 -25.74 6.21 -15.09
N ASP A 135 -25.25 7.19 -14.31
CA ASP A 135 -25.87 8.48 -14.14
C ASP A 135 -25.58 9.44 -15.32
N GLU A 136 -26.46 10.42 -15.51
CA GLU A 136 -26.26 11.46 -16.52
C GLU A 136 -25.16 12.44 -16.08
N VAL A 137 -24.22 12.70 -16.99
CA VAL A 137 -23.21 13.76 -16.84
C VAL A 137 -23.72 15.03 -17.51
N SER A 138 -23.66 16.18 -16.84
CA SER A 138 -24.05 17.44 -17.45
C SER A 138 -23.23 17.73 -18.70
N ALA A 139 -23.83 18.40 -19.71
CA ALA A 139 -23.10 18.76 -20.93
C ALA A 139 -21.88 19.65 -20.65
N GLN A 140 -21.96 20.49 -19.63
CA GLN A 140 -20.83 21.33 -19.18
C GLN A 140 -19.68 20.48 -18.60
N ASP A 141 -20.00 19.57 -17.66
CA ASP A 141 -18.98 18.68 -17.07
C ASP A 141 -18.38 17.75 -18.11
N ALA A 142 -19.18 17.25 -19.05
CA ALA A 142 -18.70 16.39 -20.12
C ALA A 142 -17.70 17.12 -21.03
N ALA A 143 -18.02 18.34 -21.46
CA ALA A 143 -17.14 19.14 -22.32
C ALA A 143 -15.84 19.54 -21.62
N GLU A 144 -15.93 19.96 -20.35
CA GLU A 144 -14.74 20.31 -19.56
C GLU A 144 -13.87 19.08 -19.26
N PHE A 145 -14.50 17.93 -18.95
CA PHE A 145 -13.79 16.68 -18.77
C PHE A 145 -13.02 16.25 -20.03
N GLU A 146 -13.63 16.36 -21.22
CA GLU A 146 -12.96 16.04 -22.48
C GLU A 146 -11.72 16.92 -22.69
N ARG A 147 -11.81 18.21 -22.35
CA ARG A 147 -10.67 19.13 -22.41
C ARG A 147 -9.55 18.70 -21.46
N VAL A 148 -9.87 18.49 -20.19
CA VAL A 148 -8.90 18.07 -19.16
C VAL A 148 -8.31 16.69 -19.49
N ASP A 149 -9.13 15.76 -19.96
CA ASP A 149 -8.70 14.41 -20.34
C ASP A 149 -7.74 14.42 -21.54
N ALA A 150 -7.89 15.39 -22.45
CA ALA A 150 -6.99 15.54 -23.61
C ALA A 150 -5.70 16.29 -23.29
N GLU A 151 -5.74 17.28 -22.39
CA GLU A 151 -4.62 18.20 -22.17
C GLU A 151 -3.76 17.81 -20.96
N LEU A 152 -4.36 17.38 -19.86
CA LEU A 152 -3.69 17.16 -18.57
C LEU A 152 -3.44 15.67 -18.26
N PHE A 153 -4.48 14.85 -18.34
CA PHE A 153 -4.40 13.46 -17.89
C PHE A 153 -3.48 12.55 -18.73
N PRO A 154 -3.21 12.80 -20.03
CA PRO A 154 -2.21 12.01 -20.77
C PRO A 154 -0.82 12.09 -20.21
N LEU A 155 -0.45 13.17 -19.51
CA LEU A 155 0.85 13.29 -18.83
C LEU A 155 1.03 12.18 -17.79
N VAL A 156 -0.02 11.90 -16.99
CA VAL A 156 0.00 10.85 -15.99
C VAL A 156 -0.10 9.45 -16.63
N ARG A 157 -1.03 9.26 -17.58
CA ARG A 157 -1.16 7.99 -18.31
C ARG A 157 0.13 7.59 -19.02
N GLY A 158 0.84 8.56 -19.60
CA GLY A 158 2.10 8.35 -20.32
C GLY A 158 3.21 7.76 -19.46
N ILE A 159 3.24 8.07 -18.14
CA ILE A 159 4.20 7.48 -17.21
C ILE A 159 4.06 5.95 -17.14
N PHE A 160 2.85 5.45 -17.30
CA PHE A 160 2.53 4.03 -17.33
C PHE A 160 2.43 3.44 -18.75
N GLY A 161 2.90 4.18 -19.75
CA GLY A 161 2.84 3.74 -21.16
C GLY A 161 1.50 3.96 -21.85
N GLY A 162 0.51 4.56 -21.19
CA GLY A 162 -0.78 4.99 -21.78
C GLY A 162 -1.83 3.90 -21.98
N ARG A 163 -1.55 2.64 -21.65
CA ARG A 163 -2.45 1.49 -21.92
C ARG A 163 -3.01 0.80 -20.70
N ILE A 164 -2.58 1.17 -19.49
CA ILE A 164 -3.03 0.51 -18.26
C ILE A 164 -4.56 0.48 -18.18
N SER A 165 -5.12 -0.70 -18.24
CA SER A 165 -6.53 -1.01 -18.00
C SER A 165 -6.80 -1.43 -16.56
N LEU A 166 -5.78 -1.96 -15.87
CA LEU A 166 -5.83 -2.35 -14.47
C LEU A 166 -4.46 -2.26 -13.82
N ALA A 167 -4.35 -1.54 -12.72
CA ALA A 167 -3.25 -1.68 -11.78
C ALA A 167 -3.78 -2.19 -10.45
N ILE A 168 -3.07 -3.14 -9.81
CA ILE A 168 -3.46 -3.68 -8.51
C ILE A 168 -2.40 -3.26 -7.50
N SER A 169 -2.82 -2.52 -6.47
CA SER A 169 -1.98 -2.19 -5.33
C SER A 169 -2.25 -3.17 -4.19
N GLY A 170 -1.23 -3.89 -3.75
CA GLY A 170 -1.35 -4.87 -2.68
C GLY A 170 -0.20 -4.83 -1.68
N ALA A 171 -0.28 -5.70 -0.68
CA ALA A 171 0.76 -5.93 0.33
C ALA A 171 0.96 -4.82 1.39
N ALA A 172 0.47 -3.60 1.18
CA ALA A 172 0.45 -2.51 2.15
C ALA A 172 -0.69 -1.54 1.83
N PRO A 173 -1.16 -0.73 2.79
CA PRO A 173 -2.18 0.30 2.53
C PRO A 173 -1.66 1.38 1.56
N ILE A 174 -2.57 1.94 0.78
CA ILE A 174 -2.34 3.13 -0.05
C ILE A 174 -3.38 4.21 0.32
N ALA A 175 -2.98 5.47 0.28
CA ALA A 175 -3.89 6.55 0.61
C ALA A 175 -5.02 6.69 -0.44
N PRO A 176 -6.29 6.81 -0.04
CA PRO A 176 -7.41 6.93 -0.96
C PRO A 176 -7.29 8.10 -1.95
N GLU A 177 -6.63 9.18 -1.56
CA GLU A 177 -6.40 10.35 -2.41
C GLU A 177 -5.50 10.01 -3.60
N ILE A 178 -4.50 9.14 -3.40
CA ILE A 178 -3.62 8.67 -4.47
C ILE A 178 -4.43 7.81 -5.46
N LEU A 179 -5.30 6.96 -4.96
CA LEU A 179 -6.18 6.15 -5.80
C LEU A 179 -7.14 7.02 -6.62
N ARG A 180 -7.77 8.03 -5.97
CA ARG A 180 -8.65 8.99 -6.64
C ARG A 180 -7.93 9.83 -7.67
N PHE A 181 -6.69 10.23 -7.41
CA PHE A 181 -5.86 10.93 -8.38
C PHE A 181 -5.66 10.09 -9.66
N PHE A 182 -5.23 8.84 -9.51
CA PHE A 182 -5.02 7.96 -10.66
C PHE A 182 -6.32 7.61 -11.37
N TYR A 183 -7.39 7.37 -10.62
CA TYR A 183 -8.71 7.12 -11.18
C TYR A 183 -9.20 8.29 -12.02
N ALA A 184 -9.09 9.53 -11.52
CA ALA A 184 -9.42 10.73 -12.29
C ALA A 184 -8.63 10.81 -13.60
N CYS A 185 -7.34 10.47 -13.56
CA CYS A 185 -6.44 10.47 -14.73
C CYS A 185 -6.70 9.31 -15.71
N GLY A 186 -7.56 8.34 -15.36
CA GLY A 186 -7.85 7.17 -16.19
C GLY A 186 -6.84 6.04 -16.05
N VAL A 187 -6.14 5.96 -14.92
CA VAL A 187 -5.30 4.84 -14.50
C VAL A 187 -6.00 4.16 -13.33
N PRO A 188 -6.76 3.06 -13.54
CA PRO A 188 -7.52 2.40 -12.48
C PRO A 188 -6.58 1.61 -11.57
N VAL A 189 -6.14 2.23 -10.47
CA VAL A 189 -5.37 1.57 -9.42
C VAL A 189 -6.34 1.04 -8.38
N MET A 190 -6.45 -0.28 -8.28
CA MET A 190 -7.38 -0.98 -7.40
C MET A 190 -6.64 -1.64 -6.25
N GLU A 191 -7.18 -1.54 -5.03
CA GLU A 191 -6.60 -2.24 -3.88
C GLU A 191 -7.03 -3.70 -3.87
N GLY A 192 -6.06 -4.57 -3.56
CA GLY A 192 -6.29 -5.97 -3.24
C GLY A 192 -5.59 -6.35 -1.94
N TRP A 193 -6.22 -7.25 -1.19
CA TRP A 193 -5.68 -7.77 0.05
C TRP A 193 -5.64 -9.30 0.05
N GLY A 194 -4.56 -9.81 0.57
CA GLY A 194 -4.29 -11.20 0.80
C GLY A 194 -2.96 -11.36 1.50
N MET A 195 -2.64 -12.56 1.93
CA MET A 195 -1.40 -12.85 2.64
C MET A 195 -0.80 -14.16 2.13
N THR A 196 0.42 -14.48 2.54
CA THR A 196 1.06 -15.74 2.11
C THR A 196 0.24 -16.94 2.54
N GLU A 197 -0.33 -16.87 3.74
CA GLU A 197 -1.18 -17.89 4.35
C GLU A 197 -2.50 -18.12 3.59
N THR A 198 -2.94 -17.17 2.78
CA THR A 198 -4.14 -17.26 1.93
C THR A 198 -3.81 -17.41 0.44
N THR A 199 -2.57 -17.79 0.12
CA THR A 199 -2.10 -17.92 -1.27
C THR A 199 -2.32 -16.64 -2.08
N ALA A 200 -2.13 -15.46 -1.45
CA ALA A 200 -2.40 -14.11 -1.95
C ALA A 200 -3.87 -13.79 -2.26
N LEU A 201 -4.78 -14.71 -2.01
CA LEU A 201 -6.21 -14.51 -2.25
C LEU A 201 -6.89 -13.91 -1.01
N GLY A 202 -7.89 -13.10 -1.23
CA GLY A 202 -8.70 -12.45 -0.20
C GLY A 202 -9.75 -11.55 -0.82
N THR A 203 -9.51 -10.27 -0.84
CA THR A 203 -10.43 -9.27 -1.40
C THR A 203 -9.74 -8.47 -2.51
N VAL A 204 -10.54 -7.89 -3.39
CA VAL A 204 -10.07 -6.95 -4.40
C VAL A 204 -11.17 -5.96 -4.77
N ASN A 205 -10.79 -4.70 -4.99
CA ASN A 205 -11.60 -3.73 -5.70
C ASN A 205 -11.49 -4.00 -7.21
N LEU A 206 -12.57 -3.83 -7.93
CA LEU A 206 -12.62 -3.99 -9.39
C LEU A 206 -12.91 -2.65 -10.04
N PRO A 207 -12.42 -2.36 -11.26
CA PRO A 207 -12.72 -1.10 -11.94
C PRO A 207 -14.21 -0.79 -12.03
N GLU A 208 -15.05 -1.81 -12.24
CA GLU A 208 -16.51 -1.72 -12.33
C GLU A 208 -17.22 -1.77 -10.96
N ALA A 209 -16.52 -2.09 -9.88
CA ALA A 209 -17.10 -2.21 -8.55
C ALA A 209 -16.02 -1.96 -7.49
N HIS A 210 -15.76 -0.70 -7.17
CA HIS A 210 -14.75 -0.32 -6.18
C HIS A 210 -15.28 0.68 -5.17
N ARG A 211 -14.60 0.70 -4.02
CA ARG A 211 -14.81 1.72 -2.98
C ARG A 211 -13.44 2.08 -2.39
N PHE A 212 -12.93 3.24 -2.76
CA PHE A 212 -11.62 3.70 -2.25
C PHE A 212 -11.64 3.86 -0.74
N GLY A 213 -10.55 3.42 -0.09
CA GLY A 213 -10.46 3.31 1.37
C GLY A 213 -10.92 1.96 1.91
N THR A 214 -11.30 1.03 1.02
CA THR A 214 -11.54 -0.38 1.34
C THR A 214 -10.59 -1.27 0.56
N ILE A 215 -10.38 -2.49 1.02
CA ILE A 215 -9.63 -3.52 0.30
C ILE A 215 -10.51 -4.33 -0.67
N GLY A 216 -11.70 -3.85 -0.99
CA GLY A 216 -12.64 -4.49 -1.90
C GLY A 216 -13.55 -5.52 -1.25
N ARG A 217 -14.15 -6.35 -2.08
CA ARG A 217 -15.05 -7.45 -1.66
C ARG A 217 -14.32 -8.79 -1.69
N PRO A 218 -14.78 -9.78 -0.89
CA PRO A 218 -14.29 -11.16 -1.00
C PRO A 218 -14.42 -11.68 -2.43
N THR A 219 -13.38 -12.38 -2.91
CA THR A 219 -13.34 -12.93 -4.26
C THR A 219 -13.87 -14.36 -4.29
N GLY A 220 -14.87 -14.64 -5.13
CA GLY A 220 -15.34 -16.00 -5.42
C GLY A 220 -15.64 -16.84 -4.17
N ALA A 221 -14.86 -17.90 -3.95
CA ALA A 221 -15.04 -18.84 -2.82
C ALA A 221 -14.38 -18.40 -1.51
N VAL A 222 -13.99 -17.13 -1.39
CA VAL A 222 -13.43 -16.56 -0.16
C VAL A 222 -14.57 -16.23 0.81
N ASP A 223 -14.51 -16.78 2.01
CA ASP A 223 -15.42 -16.46 3.10
C ASP A 223 -14.69 -15.62 4.16
N ILE A 224 -15.23 -14.46 4.48
CA ILE A 224 -14.63 -13.49 5.43
C ILE A 224 -15.67 -13.14 6.49
N ARG A 225 -15.24 -13.14 7.74
CA ARG A 225 -16.02 -12.63 8.87
C ARG A 225 -15.17 -11.75 9.78
N ILE A 226 -15.82 -10.96 10.59
CA ILE A 226 -15.19 -10.17 11.65
C ILE A 226 -15.47 -10.84 12.98
N ALA A 227 -14.42 -11.19 13.71
CA ALA A 227 -14.51 -11.74 15.05
C ALA A 227 -14.94 -10.67 16.08
N ASP A 228 -15.37 -11.09 17.28
CA ASP A 228 -15.83 -10.18 18.34
C ASP A 228 -14.78 -9.14 18.76
N ASP A 229 -13.49 -9.45 18.59
CA ASP A 229 -12.38 -8.54 18.88
C ASP A 229 -11.95 -7.69 17.68
N GLY A 230 -12.72 -7.74 16.58
CA GLY A 230 -12.48 -6.99 15.36
C GLY A 230 -11.50 -7.63 14.39
N GLU A 231 -10.96 -8.83 14.69
CA GLU A 231 -10.04 -9.51 13.78
C GLU A 231 -10.76 -10.02 12.53
N ILE A 232 -10.15 -9.77 11.36
CA ILE A 232 -10.60 -10.39 10.11
C ILE A 232 -10.22 -11.85 10.13
N GLU A 233 -11.20 -12.72 9.99
CA GLU A 233 -11.03 -14.17 9.86
C GLU A 233 -11.45 -14.61 8.45
N ILE A 234 -10.68 -15.52 7.84
CA ILE A 234 -10.87 -15.93 6.45
C ILE A 234 -10.88 -17.45 6.31
N ALA A 235 -11.79 -17.98 5.48
CA ALA A 235 -11.88 -19.39 5.15
C ALA A 235 -11.92 -19.63 3.64
N GLY A 236 -11.47 -20.82 3.22
CA GLY A 236 -11.46 -21.27 1.84
C GLY A 236 -10.43 -22.37 1.58
N ASP A 237 -10.53 -23.00 0.41
CA ASP A 237 -9.65 -24.09 -0.01
C ASP A 237 -8.19 -23.65 -0.34
N PHE A 238 -7.95 -22.34 -0.39
CA PHE A 238 -6.67 -21.70 -0.74
C PHE A 238 -5.77 -21.44 0.48
N LEU A 239 -6.20 -21.77 1.68
CA LEU A 239 -5.43 -21.53 2.90
C LEU A 239 -4.18 -22.41 3.00
N LEU A 240 -3.18 -21.92 3.75
CA LEU A 240 -2.00 -22.69 4.11
C LEU A 240 -2.41 -24.03 4.75
N ARG A 241 -1.59 -25.06 4.50
CA ARG A 241 -1.75 -26.34 5.19
C ARG A 241 -1.22 -26.25 6.63
N GLU A 242 -0.05 -25.63 6.79
CA GLU A 242 0.65 -25.54 8.07
C GLU A 242 1.81 -24.54 7.99
N TYR A 243 2.32 -24.12 9.13
CA TYR A 243 3.66 -23.57 9.21
C TYR A 243 4.68 -24.70 9.34
N TRP A 244 5.66 -24.73 8.44
CA TRP A 244 6.67 -25.78 8.34
C TRP A 244 7.38 -26.02 9.68
N ASN A 245 7.38 -27.27 10.16
CA ASN A 245 7.95 -27.69 11.43
C ASN A 245 7.51 -26.83 12.64
N ASN A 246 6.30 -26.26 12.61
CA ASN A 246 5.80 -25.42 13.71
C ASN A 246 4.32 -25.71 14.03
N PRO A 247 4.00 -26.91 14.56
CA PRO A 247 2.63 -27.29 14.91
C PRO A 247 1.94 -26.31 15.87
N PRO A 248 2.62 -25.76 16.92
CA PRO A 248 1.97 -24.80 17.79
C PRO A 248 1.52 -23.54 17.10
N ALA A 249 2.34 -22.99 16.19
CA ALA A 249 1.97 -21.82 15.40
C ALA A 249 0.83 -22.13 14.43
N THR A 250 0.82 -23.33 13.84
CA THR A 250 -0.26 -23.79 12.97
C THR A 250 -1.58 -23.87 13.75
N ALA A 251 -1.60 -24.53 14.89
CA ALA A 251 -2.80 -24.64 15.72
C ALA A 251 -3.31 -23.27 16.19
N ALA A 252 -2.40 -22.33 16.53
CA ALA A 252 -2.78 -21.00 16.97
C ALA A 252 -3.31 -20.10 15.84
N ALA A 253 -3.01 -20.43 14.57
CA ALA A 253 -3.44 -19.64 13.42
C ALA A 253 -4.91 -19.84 13.04
N PHE A 254 -5.52 -20.96 13.46
CA PHE A 254 -6.89 -21.29 13.10
C PHE A 254 -7.83 -21.17 14.30
N THR A 255 -9.08 -20.84 14.00
CA THR A 255 -10.19 -20.98 14.95
C THR A 255 -10.63 -22.44 15.05
N ALA A 256 -11.46 -22.76 16.04
CA ALA A 256 -11.97 -24.12 16.23
C ALA A 256 -12.84 -24.62 15.05
N ASP A 257 -13.47 -23.72 14.33
CA ASP A 257 -14.32 -23.96 13.17
C ASP A 257 -13.60 -23.78 11.82
N GLY A 258 -12.24 -23.60 11.84
CA GLY A 258 -11.39 -23.69 10.67
C GLY A 258 -11.10 -22.39 9.92
N TYR A 259 -11.50 -21.23 10.45
CA TYR A 259 -11.08 -19.94 9.87
C TYR A 259 -9.65 -19.62 10.24
N LEU A 260 -8.91 -19.06 9.30
CA LEU A 260 -7.59 -18.50 9.55
C LEU A 260 -7.72 -17.12 10.20
N LYS A 261 -7.03 -16.92 11.31
CA LYS A 261 -6.86 -15.63 11.97
C LYS A 261 -5.79 -14.83 11.25
N THR A 262 -6.16 -13.70 10.65
CA THR A 262 -5.26 -12.95 9.79
C THR A 262 -4.29 -12.04 10.56
N GLY A 263 -4.67 -11.68 11.78
CA GLY A 263 -3.99 -10.66 12.58
C GLY A 263 -4.29 -9.23 12.11
N ASP A 264 -5.08 -9.05 11.05
CA ASP A 264 -5.57 -7.76 10.60
C ASP A 264 -6.93 -7.48 11.25
N LEU A 265 -7.16 -6.25 11.67
CA LEU A 265 -8.43 -5.77 12.20
C LEU A 265 -9.20 -5.05 11.10
N GLY A 266 -10.52 -5.19 11.11
CA GLY A 266 -11.32 -4.55 10.07
C GLY A 266 -12.81 -4.55 10.34
N SER A 267 -13.54 -4.15 9.32
CA SER A 267 -15.00 -4.16 9.27
C SER A 267 -15.49 -4.51 7.88
N ILE A 268 -16.73 -4.97 7.78
CA ILE A 268 -17.44 -5.22 6.52
C ILE A 268 -18.65 -4.30 6.53
N ASP A 269 -18.86 -3.55 5.47
CA ASP A 269 -20.02 -2.69 5.33
C ASP A 269 -21.24 -3.45 4.75
N GLU A 270 -22.39 -2.76 4.64
CA GLU A 270 -23.67 -3.33 4.19
C GLU A 270 -23.59 -3.87 2.74
N ASP A 271 -22.68 -3.33 1.93
CA ASP A 271 -22.46 -3.76 0.55
C ASP A 271 -21.38 -4.85 0.41
N GLY A 272 -20.79 -5.30 1.54
CA GLY A 272 -19.79 -6.35 1.60
C GLY A 272 -18.35 -5.88 1.33
N TYR A 273 -18.09 -4.57 1.30
CA TYR A 273 -16.72 -4.06 1.22
C TYR A 273 -16.01 -4.19 2.56
N VAL A 274 -14.79 -4.71 2.51
CA VAL A 274 -13.94 -4.92 3.67
C VAL A 274 -12.99 -3.74 3.83
N SER A 275 -12.89 -3.20 5.04
CA SER A 275 -11.92 -2.16 5.40
C SER A 275 -10.96 -2.69 6.45
N ILE A 276 -9.66 -2.44 6.29
CA ILE A 276 -8.65 -2.71 7.32
C ILE A 276 -8.55 -1.48 8.21
N THR A 277 -8.73 -1.67 9.51
CA THR A 277 -8.57 -0.62 10.51
C THR A 277 -7.23 -0.68 11.25
N GLY A 278 -6.49 -1.77 11.11
CA GLY A 278 -5.15 -1.93 11.68
C GLY A 278 -4.65 -3.35 11.73
N ARG A 279 -3.51 -3.53 12.41
CA ARG A 279 -2.98 -4.84 12.76
C ARG A 279 -3.04 -5.07 14.25
N LYS A 280 -3.55 -6.20 14.66
CA LYS A 280 -3.73 -6.58 16.07
C LYS A 280 -2.43 -6.47 16.89
N LYS A 281 -1.29 -6.81 16.27
CA LYS A 281 0.04 -6.75 16.89
C LYS A 281 0.68 -5.37 16.89
N ASP A 282 0.20 -4.48 16.04
CA ASP A 282 0.77 -3.14 15.85
C ASP A 282 -0.02 -2.07 16.59
N ILE A 283 -1.12 -2.44 17.25
CA ILE A 283 -1.89 -1.52 18.07
C ILE A 283 -1.01 -0.97 19.19
N ILE A 284 -0.98 0.34 19.29
CA ILE A 284 -0.40 1.08 20.41
C ILE A 284 -1.47 1.28 21.46
N ILE A 285 -1.24 0.81 22.67
CA ILE A 285 -2.12 1.06 23.81
C ILE A 285 -1.45 2.11 24.68
N THR A 286 -1.93 3.36 24.60
CA THR A 286 -1.38 4.46 25.40
C THR A 286 -1.55 4.23 26.89
N ALA A 287 -0.80 4.95 27.73
CA ALA A 287 -0.97 4.89 29.18
C ALA A 287 -2.39 5.25 29.65
N GLY A 288 -3.13 6.03 28.85
CA GLY A 288 -4.55 6.34 29.07
C GLY A 288 -5.53 5.25 28.60
N GLY A 289 -5.04 4.09 28.16
CA GLY A 289 -5.86 2.96 27.71
C GLY A 289 -6.53 3.14 26.34
N LYS A 290 -6.06 4.09 25.52
CA LYS A 290 -6.57 4.26 24.15
C LYS A 290 -5.81 3.38 23.18
N ASN A 291 -6.56 2.65 22.36
CA ASN A 291 -6.02 1.87 21.24
C ASN A 291 -5.83 2.80 20.05
N LEU A 292 -4.63 2.81 19.51
CA LEU A 292 -4.26 3.60 18.34
C LEU A 292 -3.71 2.67 17.26
N THR A 293 -4.09 2.93 16.01
CA THR A 293 -3.57 2.22 14.84
C THR A 293 -2.50 3.10 14.17
N PRO A 294 -1.20 2.78 14.31
CA PRO A 294 -0.12 3.61 13.79
C PRO A 294 -0.18 3.81 12.27
N ALA A 295 -0.58 2.75 11.55
CA ALA A 295 -0.50 2.69 10.09
C ALA A 295 -1.23 3.84 9.38
N ASN A 296 -2.33 4.33 9.96
CA ASN A 296 -3.13 5.40 9.34
C ASN A 296 -2.35 6.72 9.33
N LEU A 297 -1.95 7.22 10.52
CA LEU A 297 -1.22 8.48 10.64
C LEU A 297 0.18 8.41 10.01
N GLU A 298 0.84 7.25 10.11
CA GLU A 298 2.10 7.00 9.40
C GLU A 298 1.91 7.04 7.88
N GLY A 299 0.82 6.49 7.37
CA GLY A 299 0.43 6.54 5.96
C GLY A 299 0.19 7.95 5.49
N ASP A 300 -0.52 8.76 6.29
CA ASP A 300 -0.79 10.15 5.98
C ASP A 300 0.51 10.97 5.88
N LEU A 301 1.43 10.81 6.83
CA LEU A 301 2.70 11.54 6.79
C LEU A 301 3.64 11.05 5.68
N ARG A 302 3.59 9.78 5.29
CA ARG A 302 4.37 9.26 4.15
C ARG A 302 3.93 9.80 2.78
N ARG A 303 2.81 10.51 2.70
CA ARG A 303 2.42 11.24 1.47
C ARG A 303 3.30 12.45 1.21
N SER A 304 3.96 12.95 2.23
CA SER A 304 4.94 14.02 2.09
C SER A 304 6.10 13.57 1.21
N ARG A 305 6.44 14.36 0.20
CA ARG A 305 7.58 14.10 -0.70
C ARG A 305 8.93 14.07 0.02
N TRP A 306 8.99 14.65 1.22
CA TRP A 306 10.21 14.74 2.04
C TRP A 306 10.50 13.47 2.82
N VAL A 307 9.49 12.61 2.99
CA VAL A 307 9.47 11.51 3.93
C VAL A 307 9.55 10.16 3.23
N SER A 308 10.55 9.34 3.57
CA SER A 308 10.66 7.96 3.13
C SER A 308 9.84 7.01 3.99
N GLN A 309 10.08 7.03 5.31
CA GLN A 309 9.41 6.16 6.28
C GLN A 309 9.02 6.93 7.53
N VAL A 310 7.97 6.43 8.18
CA VAL A 310 7.50 6.93 9.48
C VAL A 310 7.29 5.76 10.40
N VAL A 311 7.75 5.86 11.64
CA VAL A 311 7.50 4.87 12.68
C VAL A 311 6.99 5.54 13.93
N MET A 312 5.71 5.31 14.21
CA MET A 312 5.04 5.81 15.41
C MET A 312 5.32 4.88 16.59
N PHE A 313 5.59 5.46 17.74
CA PHE A 313 5.80 4.78 19.02
C PHE A 313 4.95 5.43 20.11
N GLY A 314 4.43 4.64 21.06
CA GLY A 314 3.58 5.21 22.12
C GLY A 314 2.94 4.17 23.03
N ASP A 315 3.31 2.88 22.90
CA ASP A 315 2.78 1.83 23.78
C ASP A 315 3.13 2.12 25.23
N ARG A 316 2.12 2.15 26.11
CA ARG A 316 2.22 2.51 27.53
C ARG A 316 2.81 3.91 27.80
N LYS A 317 2.86 4.77 26.81
CA LYS A 317 3.34 6.17 26.92
C LYS A 317 2.16 7.15 26.97
N PRO A 318 2.39 8.38 27.49
CA PRO A 318 1.33 9.36 27.65
C PRO A 318 0.76 9.86 26.29
N TYR A 319 1.57 9.85 25.24
CA TYR A 319 1.19 10.28 23.88
C TYR A 319 2.09 9.60 22.84
N PRO A 320 1.65 9.55 21.57
CA PRO A 320 2.49 9.05 20.49
C PRO A 320 3.60 10.02 20.10
N VAL A 321 4.73 9.44 19.72
CA VAL A 321 5.88 10.12 19.08
C VAL A 321 6.27 9.37 17.81
N ALA A 322 7.10 9.97 16.95
CA ALA A 322 7.54 9.32 15.72
C ALA A 322 9.03 9.51 15.43
N ILE A 323 9.57 8.55 14.69
CA ILE A 323 10.82 8.72 13.93
C ILE A 323 10.45 8.78 12.46
N VAL A 324 11.04 9.73 11.76
CA VAL A 324 10.83 10.02 10.35
C VAL A 324 12.16 9.88 9.62
N THR A 325 12.19 9.23 8.47
CA THR A 325 13.36 9.19 7.59
C THR A 325 13.12 10.01 6.34
N LEU A 326 14.21 10.53 5.74
CA LEU A 326 14.16 11.42 4.58
C LEU A 326 14.14 10.62 3.28
N ASP A 327 13.35 11.09 2.28
CA ASP A 327 13.43 10.60 0.92
C ASP A 327 14.60 11.26 0.18
N ALA A 328 15.72 10.55 0.08
CA ALA A 328 16.96 11.07 -0.50
C ALA A 328 16.77 11.55 -1.95
N GLU A 329 15.90 10.92 -2.74
CA GLU A 329 15.64 11.30 -4.13
C GLU A 329 15.00 12.69 -4.25
N THR A 330 14.34 13.15 -3.19
CA THR A 330 13.68 14.46 -3.13
C THR A 330 14.50 15.48 -2.35
N VAL A 331 15.01 15.11 -1.16
CA VAL A 331 15.68 16.08 -0.28
C VAL A 331 17.07 16.50 -0.77
N VAL A 332 17.80 15.60 -1.47
CA VAL A 332 19.13 15.94 -1.99
C VAL A 332 19.07 16.99 -3.10
N PRO A 333 18.24 16.84 -4.16
CA PRO A 333 18.10 17.89 -5.18
C PRO A 333 17.57 19.21 -4.61
N TRP A 334 16.66 19.15 -3.61
CA TRP A 334 16.20 20.35 -2.94
C TRP A 334 17.33 21.07 -2.20
N ALA A 335 18.16 20.33 -1.48
CA ALA A 335 19.30 20.88 -0.75
C ALA A 335 20.29 21.57 -1.69
N GLU A 336 20.65 20.93 -2.80
CA GLU A 336 21.54 21.49 -3.82
C GLU A 336 20.97 22.78 -4.42
N ALA A 337 19.67 22.80 -4.74
CA ALA A 337 19.00 23.98 -5.29
C ALA A 337 18.92 25.16 -4.32
N ASN A 338 18.94 24.90 -2.98
CA ASN A 338 18.84 25.90 -1.94
C ASN A 338 20.17 26.17 -1.21
N GLY A 339 21.29 25.59 -1.69
CA GLY A 339 22.62 25.84 -1.14
C GLY A 339 22.88 25.19 0.21
N HIS A 340 22.17 24.12 0.55
CA HIS A 340 22.37 23.31 1.75
C HIS A 340 23.31 22.12 1.48
N PRO A 341 24.00 21.59 2.52
CA PRO A 341 24.69 20.31 2.41
C PRO A 341 23.72 19.19 2.01
N SER A 342 24.15 18.30 1.11
CA SER A 342 23.28 17.23 0.55
C SER A 342 23.40 15.89 1.27
N ASP A 343 24.19 15.79 2.37
CA ASP A 343 24.22 14.58 3.17
C ASP A 343 23.03 14.50 4.13
N LEU A 344 22.49 13.28 4.29
CA LEU A 344 21.26 13.07 5.07
C LEU A 344 21.38 13.45 6.54
N ALA A 345 22.58 13.36 7.13
CA ALA A 345 22.78 13.72 8.53
C ALA A 345 22.68 15.24 8.72
N ALA A 346 23.26 16.02 7.80
CA ALA A 346 23.12 17.47 7.80
C ALA A 346 21.67 17.88 7.55
N LEU A 347 20.99 17.23 6.60
CA LEU A 347 19.60 17.49 6.26
C LEU A 347 18.63 17.14 7.40
N ALA A 348 18.89 16.08 8.14
CA ALA A 348 18.08 15.73 9.33
C ALA A 348 18.14 16.78 10.45
N ALA A 349 19.18 17.62 10.46
CA ALA A 349 19.35 18.74 11.37
C ALA A 349 19.01 20.11 10.72
N ASN A 350 18.62 20.15 9.45
CA ASN A 350 18.31 21.40 8.76
C ASN A 350 16.96 21.94 9.24
N GLU A 351 16.97 23.13 9.84
CA GLU A 351 15.78 23.75 10.45
C GLU A 351 14.66 23.98 9.44
N GLU A 352 14.98 24.37 8.21
CA GLU A 352 13.99 24.63 7.16
C GLU A 352 13.28 23.34 6.74
N LEU A 353 14.04 22.27 6.48
CA LEU A 353 13.48 20.96 6.11
C LEU A 353 12.65 20.36 7.25
N VAL A 354 13.15 20.46 8.49
CA VAL A 354 12.41 20.00 9.68
C VAL A 354 11.11 20.78 9.86
N ALA A 355 11.11 22.09 9.61
CA ALA A 355 9.89 22.91 9.67
C ALA A 355 8.88 22.52 8.57
N MET A 356 9.34 22.18 7.36
CA MET A 356 8.45 21.66 6.30
C MET A 356 7.82 20.32 6.71
N ILE A 357 8.61 19.40 7.28
CA ILE A 357 8.08 18.13 7.78
C ILE A 357 7.12 18.35 8.96
N GLN A 358 7.38 19.31 9.84
CA GLN A 358 6.47 19.67 10.92
C GLN A 358 5.12 20.17 10.39
N ALA A 359 5.12 21.00 9.36
CA ALA A 359 3.88 21.47 8.73
C ALA A 359 3.04 20.32 8.14
N GLU A 360 3.70 19.35 7.50
CA GLU A 360 3.05 18.13 6.99
C GLU A 360 2.49 17.26 8.13
N LEU A 361 3.24 17.12 9.22
CA LEU A 361 2.78 16.41 10.41
C LEU A 361 1.56 17.10 11.05
N ASP A 362 1.57 18.42 11.12
CA ASP A 362 0.45 19.18 11.69
C ASP A 362 -0.81 19.02 10.82
N ALA A 363 -0.66 19.04 9.50
CA ALA A 363 -1.74 18.78 8.56
C ALA A 363 -2.29 17.33 8.69
N ALA A 364 -1.42 16.34 8.79
CA ALA A 364 -1.81 14.96 9.04
C ALA A 364 -2.52 14.81 10.39
N ASN A 365 -1.96 15.37 11.47
CA ASN A 365 -2.52 15.34 12.81
C ASN A 365 -3.93 15.96 12.90
N ALA A 366 -4.25 16.94 12.06
CA ALA A 366 -5.57 17.60 12.07
C ALA A 366 -6.73 16.64 11.81
N ASN A 367 -6.47 15.51 11.15
CA ASN A 367 -7.46 14.47 10.85
C ASN A 367 -7.72 13.52 12.02
N TYR A 368 -6.98 13.66 13.13
CA TYR A 368 -7.01 12.70 14.24
C TYR A 368 -7.37 13.36 15.57
N ALA A 369 -8.03 12.59 16.45
CA ALA A 369 -8.28 13.02 17.81
C ALA A 369 -6.95 13.31 18.53
N ASN A 370 -6.94 14.32 19.41
CA ASN A 370 -5.74 14.82 20.11
C ASN A 370 -4.89 13.70 20.77
N VAL A 371 -5.54 12.65 21.29
CA VAL A 371 -4.88 11.50 21.93
C VAL A 371 -4.12 10.61 20.93
N ALA A 372 -4.50 10.65 19.65
CA ALA A 372 -3.90 9.84 18.58
C ALA A 372 -2.80 10.59 17.80
N GLN A 373 -2.70 11.91 18.00
CA GLN A 373 -1.75 12.75 17.30
C GLN A 373 -0.31 12.52 17.75
N ILE A 374 0.62 12.47 16.82
CA ILE A 374 2.06 12.48 17.09
C ILE A 374 2.42 13.85 17.69
N LYS A 375 2.94 13.86 18.91
CA LYS A 375 3.24 15.10 19.65
C LYS A 375 4.68 15.58 19.45
N ARG A 376 5.59 14.67 19.18
CA ARG A 376 6.99 14.98 18.90
C ARG A 376 7.52 13.98 17.87
N PHE A 377 8.46 14.41 17.07
CA PHE A 377 9.15 13.53 16.13
C PHE A 377 10.64 13.85 16.09
N LYS A 378 11.40 12.91 15.56
CA LYS A 378 12.81 13.07 15.23
C LYS A 378 13.01 12.68 13.78
N VAL A 379 13.71 13.53 13.01
CA VAL A 379 14.24 13.15 11.70
C VAL A 379 15.52 12.34 11.92
N LEU A 380 15.58 11.14 11.36
CA LEU A 380 16.75 10.28 11.45
C LEU A 380 17.77 10.69 10.38
N ASP A 381 19.06 10.57 10.72
CA ASP A 381 20.19 10.91 9.86
C ASP A 381 20.47 9.93 8.72
N ARG A 382 19.67 8.88 8.63
CA ARG A 382 19.72 7.82 7.60
C ARG A 382 18.34 7.28 7.30
N ASP A 383 18.19 6.58 6.19
CA ASP A 383 16.98 5.81 5.93
C ASP A 383 17.04 4.40 6.57
N PHE A 384 15.90 3.73 6.65
CA PHE A 384 15.83 2.31 7.01
C PHE A 384 16.26 1.46 5.82
N THR A 385 16.95 0.35 6.09
CA THR A 385 17.46 -0.53 5.05
C THR A 385 17.18 -2.00 5.34
N VAL A 386 17.35 -2.84 4.32
CA VAL A 386 17.32 -4.30 4.46
C VAL A 386 18.55 -4.77 5.25
N ASP A 387 19.70 -4.15 5.02
CA ASP A 387 20.97 -4.52 5.65
C ASP A 387 21.00 -4.20 7.15
N SER A 388 20.36 -3.10 7.56
CA SER A 388 20.17 -2.77 9.00
C SER A 388 19.13 -3.68 9.67
N GLY A 389 18.43 -4.50 8.89
CA GLY A 389 17.38 -5.40 9.35
C GLY A 389 16.05 -4.70 9.65
N GLU A 390 15.93 -3.41 9.44
CA GLU A 390 14.75 -2.59 9.72
C GLU A 390 13.66 -2.75 8.65
N LEU A 391 14.07 -3.10 7.42
CA LEU A 391 13.16 -3.48 6.34
C LEU A 391 13.27 -4.97 6.03
N THR A 392 12.19 -5.52 5.49
CA THR A 392 12.21 -6.84 4.83
C THR A 392 12.80 -6.69 3.41
N PRO A 393 13.20 -7.80 2.73
CA PRO A 393 13.58 -7.75 1.31
C PRO A 393 12.49 -7.17 0.39
N SER A 394 11.21 -7.20 0.82
CA SER A 394 10.09 -6.57 0.15
C SER A 394 9.81 -5.13 0.62
N LEU A 395 10.78 -4.50 1.27
CA LEU A 395 10.75 -3.12 1.78
C LEU A 395 9.64 -2.84 2.81
N LYS A 396 9.12 -3.89 3.46
CA LYS A 396 8.16 -3.72 4.58
C LYS A 396 8.90 -3.45 5.88
N LEU A 397 8.39 -2.49 6.64
CA LEU A 397 8.95 -2.10 7.94
C LEU A 397 8.86 -3.24 8.96
N LYS A 398 9.98 -3.53 9.63
CA LYS A 398 10.04 -4.42 10.79
C LYS A 398 9.99 -3.59 12.07
N ARG A 399 8.81 -3.16 12.45
CA ARG A 399 8.55 -2.22 13.55
C ARG A 399 9.31 -2.58 14.84
N ASN A 400 9.29 -3.84 15.26
CA ASN A 400 10.00 -4.27 16.49
C ASN A 400 11.53 -4.12 16.41
N VAL A 401 12.11 -4.29 15.23
CA VAL A 401 13.54 -4.07 15.01
C VAL A 401 13.85 -2.58 15.16
N VAL A 402 13.05 -1.72 14.53
CA VAL A 402 13.18 -0.27 14.66
C VAL A 402 13.02 0.17 16.11
N TYR A 403 12.02 -0.35 16.84
CA TYR A 403 11.84 -0.06 18.27
C TYR A 403 13.04 -0.46 19.11
N THR A 404 13.70 -1.58 18.79
CA THR A 404 14.88 -2.04 19.49
C THR A 404 16.11 -1.20 19.15
N ASN A 405 16.33 -0.95 17.85
CA ASN A 405 17.51 -0.23 17.39
C ASN A 405 17.51 1.24 17.81
N LEU A 406 16.33 1.86 17.89
CA LEU A 406 16.15 3.29 18.16
C LEU A 406 15.46 3.55 19.51
N ALA A 407 15.57 2.62 20.45
CA ALA A 407 14.91 2.73 21.75
C ALA A 407 15.29 4.04 22.50
N GLU A 408 16.57 4.42 22.48
CA GLU A 408 17.02 5.66 23.10
C GLU A 408 16.47 6.90 22.42
N ASP A 409 16.36 6.87 21.10
CA ASP A 409 15.82 8.00 20.33
C ASP A 409 14.33 8.21 20.64
N PHE A 410 13.55 7.14 20.71
CA PHE A 410 12.16 7.22 21.14
C PHE A 410 12.03 7.73 22.57
N GLU A 411 12.85 7.27 23.52
CA GLU A 411 12.79 7.72 24.91
C GLU A 411 13.14 9.22 25.07
N ARG A 412 14.09 9.73 24.28
CA ARG A 412 14.44 11.17 24.28
C ARG A 412 13.28 12.08 23.84
N LEU A 413 12.33 11.54 23.06
CA LEU A 413 11.16 12.30 22.65
C LEU A 413 10.13 12.52 23.78
N TYR A 414 10.28 11.86 24.92
CA TYR A 414 9.43 12.03 26.10
C TYR A 414 10.07 12.92 27.18
N THR A 415 11.35 13.24 27.06
CA THR A 415 12.08 14.15 27.96
C THR A 415 12.13 15.57 27.36
#